data_4439623c268d8dbaf3f2e069b7e0a608
#
_entry.id   4439623c268d8dbaf3f2e069b7e0a608
#
_cell.length_a   1.000
_cell.length_b   1.000
_cell.length_c   1.000
_cell.angle_alpha   90.00
_cell.angle_beta   90.00
_cell.angle_gamma   90.00
#
_symmetry.space_group_name_H-M   'P 1'
#
loop_
_entity.id
_entity.type
_entity.pdbx_description
1 polymer ?
#
loop_
_entity_poly.entity_id
_entity_poly.type
_entity_poly.pdbx_seq_one_letter_code
_entity_poly.pdbx_strand_id
1 'polypeptide(L)'
;MKKFLALLLALVMVFALAACGEAESTPSDTPASEAPASDAPASEAPADGAAGSVYYLNFKPEQDAQWQELAALYTEETGVTVKVVTAASGEYETYLTSEMAKEDAPTLFQVNGPVGLASWKDYCYDLAGSAIYGELTSTDYALTEGDVVYGIGYVIESYGLIVNTDLLSQAGYTVDDIQSFEDLKAVAEDITARKDELGFAAFTSAGMDSSSDWRFKTHLANLPIYFEYQDKGITSTDAIEGTYLDNYRAIWDLYINNSTCDPAELTAKTANDTLNEFLAGQAVFYQNGS
;
A
#
# COMPACT_ATOMS: atom_id res chain seq x y z
N MET A 1 -24.11 -41.52 -1.45
CA MET A 1 -24.04 -40.20 -0.84
C MET A 1 -23.78 -39.08 -1.85
N LYS A 2 -22.79 -39.18 -2.77
CA LYS A 2 -22.49 -38.10 -3.74
C LYS A 2 -23.64 -37.79 -4.75
N LYS A 3 -24.47 -38.77 -5.12
CA LYS A 3 -25.60 -38.59 -6.05
C LYS A 3 -26.81 -37.93 -5.38
N PHE A 4 -26.99 -38.08 -4.08
CA PHE A 4 -28.05 -37.43 -3.29
C PHE A 4 -27.76 -35.93 -3.04
N LEU A 5 -26.49 -35.57 -2.89
CA LEU A 5 -26.07 -34.19 -2.69
C LEU A 5 -26.25 -33.35 -3.98
N ALA A 6 -25.98 -33.95 -5.14
CA ALA A 6 -26.21 -33.30 -6.44
C ALA A 6 -27.69 -33.05 -6.74
N LEU A 7 -28.58 -33.94 -6.30
CA LEU A 7 -30.03 -33.80 -6.48
C LEU A 7 -30.61 -32.70 -5.56
N LEU A 8 -30.06 -32.54 -4.35
CA LEU A 8 -30.47 -31.49 -3.41
C LEU A 8 -30.04 -30.10 -3.89
N LEU A 9 -28.84 -29.96 -4.48
CA LEU A 9 -28.39 -28.70 -5.08
C LEU A 9 -29.20 -28.30 -6.31
N ALA A 10 -29.61 -29.27 -7.15
CA ALA A 10 -30.45 -28.99 -8.30
C ALA A 10 -31.88 -28.54 -7.91
N LEU A 11 -32.41 -29.05 -6.79
CA LEU A 11 -33.73 -28.66 -6.31
C LEU A 11 -33.77 -27.24 -5.71
N VAL A 12 -32.66 -26.78 -5.10
CA VAL A 12 -32.55 -25.42 -4.56
C VAL A 12 -32.45 -24.38 -5.69
N MET A 13 -31.82 -24.71 -6.82
CA MET A 13 -31.75 -23.80 -7.98
C MET A 13 -33.09 -23.64 -8.73
N VAL A 14 -33.96 -24.64 -8.69
CA VAL A 14 -35.28 -24.55 -9.36
C VAL A 14 -36.25 -23.67 -8.56
N PHE A 15 -36.13 -23.57 -7.25
CA PHE A 15 -36.99 -22.70 -6.46
C PHE A 15 -36.61 -21.21 -6.50
N ALA A 16 -35.38 -20.88 -6.95
CA ALA A 16 -34.92 -19.47 -7.06
C ALA A 16 -35.41 -18.78 -8.36
N LEU A 17 -35.95 -19.52 -9.34
CA LEU A 17 -36.41 -19.01 -10.63
C LEU A 17 -37.92 -18.78 -10.72
N ALA A 18 -38.71 -19.08 -9.69
CA ALA A 18 -40.16 -18.98 -9.68
C ALA A 18 -40.76 -17.71 -9.05
N ALA A 19 -39.91 -16.70 -8.72
CA ALA A 19 -40.35 -15.49 -8.02
C ALA A 19 -40.28 -14.19 -8.84
N CYS A 20 -40.22 -14.25 -10.17
CA CYS A 20 -40.41 -13.09 -11.04
C CYS A 20 -41.69 -13.26 -11.89
N GLY A 21 -42.80 -12.79 -11.32
CA GLY A 21 -44.07 -12.65 -12.07
C GLY A 21 -44.09 -11.30 -12.80
N GLU A 22 -44.55 -11.37 -14.06
CA GLU A 22 -44.79 -10.26 -14.97
C GLU A 22 -45.69 -9.17 -14.38
N ALA A 23 -45.35 -7.90 -14.63
CA ALA A 23 -46.27 -6.79 -14.57
C ALA A 23 -46.11 -5.97 -15.86
N GLU A 24 -47.22 -5.89 -16.62
CA GLU A 24 -47.37 -5.17 -17.85
C GLU A 24 -47.07 -3.67 -17.73
N SER A 25 -46.39 -3.14 -18.74
CA SER A 25 -46.12 -1.73 -18.95
C SER A 25 -47.25 -1.04 -19.70
N THR A 26 -47.82 0.00 -19.11
CA THR A 26 -48.54 1.04 -19.86
C THR A 26 -47.72 2.33 -19.91
N PRO A 27 -47.61 3.02 -21.04
CA PRO A 27 -46.86 4.24 -21.17
C PRO A 27 -47.68 5.43 -20.63
N SER A 28 -47.07 6.23 -19.75
CA SER A 28 -47.57 7.52 -19.36
C SER A 28 -46.50 8.59 -19.59
N ASP A 29 -46.79 9.48 -20.52
CA ASP A 29 -46.10 10.74 -20.75
C ASP A 29 -46.20 11.64 -19.53
N THR A 30 -45.07 12.05 -18.99
CA THR A 30 -45.02 13.27 -18.15
C THR A 30 -43.60 13.88 -18.24
N PRO A 31 -43.47 15.23 -18.24
CA PRO A 31 -42.33 15.96 -18.74
C PRO A 31 -41.18 15.97 -17.74
N ALA A 32 -39.95 16.14 -18.29
CA ALA A 32 -38.73 16.32 -17.56
C ALA A 32 -38.84 17.39 -16.47
N SER A 33 -38.67 16.99 -15.21
CA SER A 33 -38.49 17.87 -14.09
C SER A 33 -36.97 18.00 -13.86
N GLU A 34 -36.49 19.24 -13.94
CA GLU A 34 -35.15 19.64 -13.54
C GLU A 34 -34.91 19.19 -12.09
N ALA A 35 -33.82 18.45 -11.87
CA ALA A 35 -33.34 18.14 -10.54
C ALA A 35 -32.82 19.42 -9.88
N PRO A 36 -33.23 19.74 -8.65
CA PRO A 36 -32.65 20.85 -7.92
C PRO A 36 -31.19 20.49 -7.57
N ALA A 37 -30.29 21.47 -7.80
CA ALA A 37 -28.94 21.43 -7.29
C ALA A 37 -29.00 21.22 -5.77
N SER A 38 -28.43 20.12 -5.31
CA SER A 38 -28.25 19.82 -3.89
C SER A 38 -27.14 20.75 -3.39
N ASP A 39 -27.52 21.87 -2.74
CA ASP A 39 -26.62 22.57 -1.85
C ASP A 39 -26.21 21.58 -0.74
N ALA A 40 -24.99 21.10 -0.78
CA ALA A 40 -24.40 20.41 0.35
C ALA A 40 -24.37 21.40 1.53
N PRO A 41 -24.88 21.05 2.71
CA PRO A 41 -24.80 21.94 3.86
C PRO A 41 -23.32 22.15 4.19
N ALA A 42 -22.87 23.42 4.16
CA ALA A 42 -21.62 23.81 4.76
C ALA A 42 -21.63 23.29 6.21
N SER A 43 -20.67 22.42 6.55
CA SER A 43 -20.50 21.98 7.91
C SER A 43 -20.25 23.19 8.78
N GLU A 44 -21.24 23.55 9.58
CA GLU A 44 -21.07 24.60 10.62
C GLU A 44 -19.96 24.08 11.57
N ALA A 45 -19.00 24.97 11.83
CA ALA A 45 -18.00 24.71 12.87
C ALA A 45 -18.72 24.41 14.19
N PRO A 46 -18.28 23.45 15.01
CA PRO A 46 -18.93 23.11 16.26
C PRO A 46 -19.08 24.34 17.13
N ALA A 47 -20.28 24.55 17.68
CA ALA A 47 -20.56 25.61 18.65
C ALA A 47 -19.66 25.42 19.88
N ASP A 48 -19.13 26.51 20.43
CA ASP A 48 -18.32 26.57 21.63
C ASP A 48 -18.82 25.58 22.72
N GLY A 49 -17.99 24.55 23.01
CA GLY A 49 -18.17 23.67 24.14
C GLY A 49 -18.43 22.17 23.86
N ALA A 50 -18.62 21.74 22.61
CA ALA A 50 -18.68 20.32 22.29
C ALA A 50 -17.29 19.84 21.83
N ALA A 51 -16.66 18.97 22.61
CA ALA A 51 -15.49 18.24 22.15
C ALA A 51 -15.90 17.41 20.93
N GLY A 52 -15.28 17.64 19.78
CA GLY A 52 -15.48 16.85 18.57
C GLY A 52 -15.01 15.41 18.76
N SER A 53 -15.05 14.62 17.69
CA SER A 53 -14.48 13.28 17.69
C SER A 53 -13.65 13.07 16.42
N VAL A 54 -12.66 12.20 16.52
CA VAL A 54 -11.82 11.77 15.39
C VAL A 54 -11.99 10.28 15.21
N TYR A 55 -12.28 9.86 13.98
CA TYR A 55 -12.16 8.46 13.59
C TYR A 55 -11.00 8.32 12.59
N TYR A 56 -9.89 7.76 13.06
CA TYR A 56 -8.71 7.49 12.23
C TYR A 56 -8.73 6.04 11.73
N LEU A 57 -8.73 5.87 10.40
CA LEU A 57 -8.50 4.59 9.76
C LEU A 57 -7.01 4.43 9.46
N ASN A 58 -6.34 3.65 10.29
CA ASN A 58 -4.90 3.39 10.19
C ASN A 58 -4.60 2.27 9.18
N PHE A 59 -3.62 2.51 8.31
CA PHE A 59 -3.17 1.54 7.31
C PHE A 59 -1.89 0.78 7.69
N LYS A 60 -1.26 1.12 8.83
CA LYS A 60 -0.01 0.53 9.34
C LYS A 60 -0.31 -0.43 10.50
N PRO A 61 -0.61 -1.72 10.24
CA PRO A 61 -0.93 -2.67 11.30
C PRO A 61 0.21 -2.87 12.30
N GLU A 62 1.46 -2.71 11.88
CA GLU A 62 2.64 -2.80 12.73
C GLU A 62 2.71 -1.71 13.80
N GLN A 63 1.98 -0.62 13.65
CA GLN A 63 1.95 0.53 14.58
C GLN A 63 0.61 0.67 15.31
N ASP A 64 -0.26 -0.33 15.25
CA ASP A 64 -1.59 -0.24 15.87
C ASP A 64 -1.52 0.11 17.36
N ALA A 65 -0.66 -0.57 18.11
CA ALA A 65 -0.54 -0.35 19.55
C ALA A 65 -0.15 1.10 19.89
N GLN A 66 0.79 1.69 19.15
CA GLN A 66 1.25 3.06 19.33
C GLN A 66 0.15 4.08 18.98
N TRP A 67 -0.63 3.82 17.93
CA TRP A 67 -1.77 4.66 17.58
C TRP A 67 -2.90 4.60 18.61
N GLN A 68 -3.18 3.41 19.20
CA GLN A 68 -4.16 3.28 20.29
C GLN A 68 -3.71 4.06 21.55
N GLU A 69 -2.42 3.99 21.90
CA GLU A 69 -1.84 4.73 23.03
C GLU A 69 -1.91 6.25 22.80
N LEU A 70 -1.50 6.71 21.62
CA LEU A 70 -1.57 8.13 21.25
C LEU A 70 -3.01 8.66 21.28
N ALA A 71 -3.96 7.89 20.76
CA ALA A 71 -5.37 8.25 20.75
C ALA A 71 -5.93 8.39 22.18
N ALA A 72 -5.56 7.49 23.07
CA ALA A 72 -5.95 7.54 24.47
C ALA A 72 -5.38 8.78 25.19
N LEU A 73 -4.10 9.05 24.99
CA LEU A 73 -3.41 10.22 25.55
C LEU A 73 -4.03 11.52 25.06
N TYR A 74 -4.27 11.65 23.75
CA TYR A 74 -4.90 12.84 23.17
C TYR A 74 -6.32 13.04 23.71
N THR A 75 -7.07 11.96 23.86
CA THR A 75 -8.44 12.03 24.45
C THR A 75 -8.38 12.48 25.90
N GLU A 76 -7.43 11.99 26.69
CA GLU A 76 -7.24 12.40 28.10
C GLU A 76 -6.87 13.89 28.22
N GLU A 77 -5.98 14.38 27.36
CA GLU A 77 -5.48 15.76 27.42
C GLU A 77 -6.50 16.79 26.90
N THR A 78 -7.28 16.42 25.88
CA THR A 78 -8.12 17.39 25.15
C THR A 78 -9.63 17.21 25.36
N GLY A 79 -10.06 16.05 25.82
CA GLY A 79 -11.47 15.65 25.88
C GLY A 79 -12.05 15.26 24.52
N VAL A 80 -11.27 15.32 23.44
CA VAL A 80 -11.70 14.89 22.10
C VAL A 80 -11.56 13.38 21.99
N THR A 81 -12.67 12.69 21.75
CA THR A 81 -12.65 11.24 21.56
C THR A 81 -11.95 10.88 20.26
N VAL A 82 -10.92 10.01 20.33
CA VAL A 82 -10.24 9.47 19.15
C VAL A 82 -10.45 7.98 19.05
N LYS A 83 -11.07 7.53 17.96
CA LYS A 83 -11.26 6.12 17.61
C LYS A 83 -10.22 5.77 16.55
N VAL A 84 -9.40 4.77 16.80
CA VAL A 84 -8.47 4.20 15.81
C VAL A 84 -8.95 2.81 15.41
N VAL A 85 -9.07 2.58 14.11
CA VAL A 85 -9.32 1.25 13.55
C VAL A 85 -8.22 0.96 12.54
N THR A 86 -7.59 -0.19 12.65
CA THR A 86 -6.46 -0.56 11.82
C THR A 86 -6.86 -1.61 10.79
N ALA A 87 -6.63 -1.33 9.53
CA ALA A 87 -6.83 -2.29 8.46
C ALA A 87 -5.74 -3.35 8.46
N ALA A 88 -6.09 -4.58 8.06
CA ALA A 88 -5.11 -5.63 7.85
C ALA A 88 -4.17 -5.28 6.67
N SER A 89 -2.97 -5.85 6.68
CA SER A 89 -1.98 -5.64 5.62
C SER A 89 -2.56 -6.02 4.26
N GLY A 90 -2.44 -5.12 3.29
CA GLY A 90 -2.95 -5.30 1.93
C GLY A 90 -4.45 -5.05 1.73
N GLU A 91 -5.21 -4.83 2.81
CA GLU A 91 -6.68 -4.71 2.75
C GLU A 91 -7.20 -3.27 2.92
N TYR A 92 -6.29 -2.29 3.01
CA TYR A 92 -6.66 -0.91 3.37
C TYR A 92 -7.73 -0.30 2.46
N GLU A 93 -7.55 -0.34 1.14
CA GLU A 93 -8.48 0.28 0.18
C GLU A 93 -9.87 -0.38 0.21
N THR A 94 -9.91 -1.71 0.34
CA THR A 94 -11.17 -2.45 0.50
C THR A 94 -11.89 -2.05 1.77
N TYR A 95 -11.12 -1.92 2.85
CA TYR A 95 -11.65 -1.55 4.16
C TYR A 95 -12.12 -0.09 4.18
N LEU A 96 -11.32 0.84 3.63
CA LEU A 96 -11.69 2.27 3.50
C LEU A 96 -12.99 2.42 2.72
N THR A 97 -13.14 1.74 1.59
CA THR A 97 -14.37 1.77 0.80
C THR A 97 -15.59 1.33 1.64
N SER A 98 -15.43 0.28 2.44
CA SER A 98 -16.48 -0.21 3.31
C SER A 98 -16.82 0.76 4.46
N GLU A 99 -15.81 1.38 5.06
CA GLU A 99 -15.99 2.33 6.16
C GLU A 99 -16.59 3.66 5.69
N MET A 100 -16.19 4.16 4.52
CA MET A 100 -16.72 5.40 3.95
C MET A 100 -18.21 5.31 3.54
N ALA A 101 -18.73 4.10 3.37
CA ALA A 101 -20.14 3.86 3.10
C ALA A 101 -21.03 3.91 4.37
N LYS A 102 -20.45 4.05 5.56
CA LYS A 102 -21.17 4.05 6.83
C LYS A 102 -21.56 5.48 7.24
N GLU A 103 -22.56 5.59 8.10
CA GLU A 103 -22.95 6.86 8.73
C GLU A 103 -21.82 7.44 9.61
N ASP A 104 -21.09 6.55 10.33
CA ASP A 104 -19.91 6.89 11.13
C ASP A 104 -18.64 6.54 10.31
N ALA A 105 -18.37 7.34 9.28
CA ALA A 105 -17.22 7.17 8.40
C ALA A 105 -15.93 7.74 9.03
N PRO A 106 -14.74 7.28 8.60
CA PRO A 106 -13.47 7.87 9.00
C PRO A 106 -13.39 9.37 8.67
N THR A 107 -12.99 10.16 9.66
CA THR A 107 -12.72 11.60 9.52
C THR A 107 -11.24 11.90 9.24
N LEU A 108 -10.37 10.92 9.49
CA LEU A 108 -8.95 10.94 9.17
C LEU A 108 -8.58 9.61 8.52
N PHE A 109 -8.07 9.67 7.31
CA PHE A 109 -7.73 8.49 6.52
C PHE A 109 -6.57 8.79 5.56
N GLN A 110 -5.90 7.75 5.09
CA GLN A 110 -4.81 7.89 4.14
C GLN A 110 -5.30 7.84 2.70
N VAL A 111 -4.78 8.77 1.91
CA VAL A 111 -4.90 8.77 0.44
C VAL A 111 -3.56 8.35 -0.16
N ASN A 112 -3.57 7.31 -0.98
CA ASN A 112 -2.36 6.68 -1.48
C ASN A 112 -1.88 7.35 -2.77
N GLY A 113 -1.33 8.55 -2.63
CA GLY A 113 -0.77 9.35 -3.71
C GLY A 113 -1.79 9.81 -4.77
N PRO A 114 -1.34 10.24 -5.96
CA PRO A 114 -2.23 10.75 -7.01
C PRO A 114 -3.26 9.73 -7.51
N VAL A 115 -2.91 8.44 -7.50
CA VAL A 115 -3.85 7.36 -7.90
C VAL A 115 -4.98 7.23 -6.88
N GLY A 116 -4.66 7.25 -5.59
CA GLY A 116 -5.67 7.25 -4.52
C GLY A 116 -6.52 8.52 -4.53
N LEU A 117 -5.91 9.67 -4.85
CA LEU A 117 -6.63 10.93 -4.93
C LEU A 117 -7.75 10.89 -5.97
N ALA A 118 -7.55 10.26 -7.10
CA ALA A 118 -8.59 10.11 -8.13
C ALA A 118 -9.87 9.44 -7.60
N SER A 119 -9.74 8.58 -6.58
CA SER A 119 -10.87 7.89 -5.94
C SER A 119 -11.45 8.63 -4.74
N TRP A 120 -10.63 9.39 -4.01
CA TRP A 120 -10.99 9.89 -2.68
C TRP A 120 -11.09 11.40 -2.57
N LYS A 121 -10.74 12.19 -3.61
CA LYS A 121 -10.72 13.67 -3.51
C LYS A 121 -12.05 14.30 -3.07
N ASP A 122 -13.18 13.72 -3.45
CA ASP A 122 -14.51 14.24 -3.10
C ASP A 122 -14.84 14.08 -1.59
N TYR A 123 -14.05 13.28 -0.88
CA TYR A 123 -14.13 13.06 0.57
C TYR A 123 -13.08 13.86 1.35
N CYS A 124 -12.14 14.50 0.67
CA CYS A 124 -11.05 15.23 1.30
C CYS A 124 -11.41 16.69 1.54
N TYR A 125 -11.03 17.21 2.70
CA TYR A 125 -11.12 18.64 3.01
C TYR A 125 -9.90 19.36 2.38
N ASP A 126 -10.12 20.62 1.93
CA ASP A 126 -9.00 21.47 1.47
C ASP A 126 -8.16 21.93 2.66
N LEU A 127 -6.92 21.47 2.73
CA LEU A 127 -5.98 21.75 3.80
C LEU A 127 -5.11 22.99 3.56
N ALA A 128 -5.24 23.70 2.43
CA ALA A 128 -4.37 24.82 2.06
C ALA A 128 -4.34 25.93 3.13
N GLY A 129 -5.47 26.16 3.85
CA GLY A 129 -5.56 27.13 4.94
C GLY A 129 -5.31 26.56 6.35
N SER A 130 -4.95 25.29 6.48
CA SER A 130 -4.77 24.63 7.78
C SER A 130 -3.44 24.99 8.44
N ALA A 131 -3.41 25.01 9.77
CA ALA A 131 -2.18 25.25 10.53
C ALA A 131 -1.10 24.20 10.21
N ILE A 132 -1.50 22.93 10.04
CA ILE A 132 -0.56 21.84 9.74
C ILE A 132 0.09 21.99 8.35
N TYR A 133 -0.62 22.54 7.35
CA TYR A 133 -0.03 22.84 6.05
C TYR A 133 1.06 23.91 6.17
N GLY A 134 0.87 24.89 7.07
CA GLY A 134 1.88 25.93 7.36
C GLY A 134 3.17 25.41 8.01
N GLU A 135 3.14 24.24 8.61
CA GLU A 135 4.32 23.59 9.25
C GLU A 135 5.15 22.73 8.29
N LEU A 136 4.70 22.52 7.05
CA LEU A 136 5.45 21.75 6.07
C LEU A 136 6.77 22.43 5.72
N THR A 137 7.85 21.67 5.72
CA THR A 137 9.19 22.14 5.31
C THR A 137 9.37 22.19 3.80
N SER A 138 8.52 21.49 3.04
CA SER A 138 8.43 21.53 1.59
C SER A 138 6.99 21.26 1.14
N THR A 139 6.55 21.94 0.10
CA THR A 139 5.27 21.65 -0.58
C THR A 139 5.26 20.30 -1.29
N ASP A 140 6.42 19.67 -1.49
CA ASP A 140 6.52 18.32 -2.06
C ASP A 140 5.86 17.26 -1.16
N TYR A 141 5.63 17.57 0.11
CA TYR A 141 4.91 16.70 1.07
C TYR A 141 3.40 16.89 1.05
N ALA A 142 2.88 17.73 0.17
CA ALA A 142 1.46 17.92 -0.02
C ALA A 142 0.94 17.18 -1.25
N LEU A 143 -0.21 16.54 -1.11
CA LEU A 143 -0.94 15.93 -2.22
C LEU A 143 -1.92 16.96 -2.77
N THR A 144 -1.66 17.48 -3.97
CA THR A 144 -2.37 18.61 -4.55
C THR A 144 -2.96 18.28 -5.92
N GLU A 145 -4.06 18.94 -6.26
CA GLU A 145 -4.57 19.06 -7.63
C GLU A 145 -5.00 20.53 -7.85
N GLY A 146 -4.32 21.23 -8.75
CA GLY A 146 -4.47 22.69 -8.88
C GLY A 146 -4.03 23.40 -7.60
N ASP A 147 -4.89 24.29 -7.10
CA ASP A 147 -4.64 25.08 -5.88
C ASP A 147 -5.15 24.41 -4.59
N VAL A 148 -5.76 23.21 -4.69
CA VAL A 148 -6.36 22.50 -3.55
C VAL A 148 -5.36 21.52 -2.95
N VAL A 149 -5.24 21.50 -1.63
CA VAL A 149 -4.40 20.59 -0.85
C VAL A 149 -5.28 19.50 -0.24
N TYR A 150 -5.27 18.30 -0.82
CA TYR A 150 -6.12 17.18 -0.42
C TYR A 150 -5.52 16.30 0.67
N GLY A 151 -4.20 16.37 0.85
CA GLY A 151 -3.50 15.56 1.83
C GLY A 151 -2.13 16.12 2.16
N ILE A 152 -1.61 15.69 3.30
CA ILE A 152 -0.30 16.09 3.82
C ILE A 152 0.45 14.84 4.22
N GLY A 153 1.72 14.71 3.79
CA GLY A 153 2.60 13.64 4.22
C GLY A 153 2.88 13.76 5.71
N TYR A 154 2.56 12.73 6.48
CA TYR A 154 2.81 12.70 7.92
C TYR A 154 4.13 12.04 8.30
N VAL A 155 4.76 11.31 7.36
CA VAL A 155 6.03 10.61 7.55
C VAL A 155 6.78 10.53 6.23
N ILE A 156 8.11 10.58 6.31
CA ILE A 156 9.01 10.28 5.19
C ILE A 156 9.58 8.89 5.45
N GLU A 157 9.32 7.97 4.54
CA GLU A 157 9.85 6.61 4.58
C GLU A 157 10.96 6.44 3.54
N SER A 158 11.92 5.58 3.85
CA SER A 158 12.98 5.16 2.92
C SER A 158 12.94 3.66 2.75
N TYR A 159 13.42 3.18 1.62
CA TYR A 159 13.61 1.76 1.39
C TYR A 159 15.01 1.48 0.83
N GLY A 160 15.47 0.25 1.00
CA GLY A 160 16.79 -0.17 0.57
C GLY A 160 17.06 -1.62 0.89
N LEU A 161 18.34 -1.95 1.01
CA LEU A 161 18.80 -3.26 1.44
C LEU A 161 19.26 -3.18 2.90
N ILE A 162 18.59 -3.92 3.76
CA ILE A 162 19.03 -4.17 5.13
C ILE A 162 20.05 -5.29 5.06
N VAL A 163 21.22 -5.09 5.68
CA VAL A 163 22.37 -6.00 5.57
C VAL A 163 22.65 -6.67 6.91
N ASN A 164 22.70 -7.99 6.92
CA ASN A 164 23.28 -8.73 8.03
C ASN A 164 24.82 -8.74 7.87
N THR A 165 25.49 -7.82 8.56
CA THR A 165 26.93 -7.63 8.44
C THR A 165 27.76 -8.81 8.95
N ASP A 166 27.21 -9.60 9.88
CA ASP A 166 27.89 -10.80 10.38
C ASP A 166 27.94 -11.90 9.32
N LEU A 167 26.82 -12.13 8.61
CA LEU A 167 26.77 -13.07 7.51
C LEU A 167 27.59 -12.59 6.31
N LEU A 168 27.54 -11.30 6.00
CA LEU A 168 28.38 -10.70 4.95
C LEU A 168 29.88 -10.92 5.25
N SER A 169 30.28 -10.69 6.52
CA SER A 169 31.66 -10.94 6.96
C SER A 169 32.05 -12.41 6.89
N GLN A 170 31.15 -13.34 7.24
CA GLN A 170 31.38 -14.79 7.08
C GLN A 170 31.57 -15.18 5.62
N ALA A 171 30.91 -14.50 4.69
CA ALA A 171 31.13 -14.67 3.26
C ALA A 171 32.45 -14.06 2.76
N GLY A 172 33.16 -13.29 3.61
CA GLY A 172 34.45 -12.67 3.30
C GLY A 172 34.33 -11.25 2.72
N TYR A 173 33.19 -10.57 2.92
CA TYR A 173 32.94 -9.22 2.43
C TYR A 173 32.59 -8.27 3.55
N THR A 174 32.65 -6.98 3.24
CA THR A 174 32.17 -5.86 4.05
C THR A 174 31.23 -4.99 3.21
N VAL A 175 30.51 -4.07 3.86
CA VAL A 175 29.66 -3.12 3.13
C VAL A 175 30.47 -2.18 2.21
N ASP A 176 31.75 -1.96 2.53
CA ASP A 176 32.66 -1.14 1.73
C ASP A 176 33.05 -1.81 0.39
N ASP A 177 32.88 -3.11 0.28
CA ASP A 177 33.11 -3.85 -0.97
C ASP A 177 31.94 -3.70 -1.98
N ILE A 178 30.85 -3.02 -1.57
CA ILE A 178 29.63 -2.87 -2.40
C ILE A 178 29.43 -1.38 -2.69
N GLN A 179 30.01 -0.90 -3.77
CA GLN A 179 29.95 0.52 -4.19
C GLN A 179 29.12 0.74 -5.45
N SER A 180 28.75 -0.34 -6.13
CA SER A 180 27.99 -0.32 -7.38
C SER A 180 27.01 -1.49 -7.47
N PHE A 181 26.13 -1.47 -8.46
CA PHE A 181 25.26 -2.62 -8.76
C PHE A 181 26.08 -3.85 -9.17
N GLU A 182 27.14 -3.65 -9.92
CA GLU A 182 28.05 -4.72 -10.34
C GLU A 182 28.74 -5.38 -9.15
N ASP A 183 29.16 -4.63 -8.14
CA ASP A 183 29.75 -5.16 -6.92
C ASP A 183 28.70 -5.96 -6.13
N LEU A 184 27.51 -5.41 -5.95
CA LEU A 184 26.40 -6.12 -5.28
C LEU A 184 26.07 -7.42 -5.98
N LYS A 185 26.02 -7.40 -7.32
CA LYS A 185 25.76 -8.58 -8.13
C LYS A 185 26.87 -9.62 -7.96
N ALA A 186 28.14 -9.22 -8.03
CA ALA A 186 29.28 -10.13 -7.87
C ALA A 186 29.28 -10.78 -6.47
N VAL A 187 29.02 -10.01 -5.42
CA VAL A 187 28.90 -10.53 -4.04
C VAL A 187 27.73 -11.49 -3.93
N ALA A 188 26.57 -11.17 -4.48
CA ALA A 188 25.39 -12.01 -4.42
C ALA A 188 25.58 -13.34 -5.19
N GLU A 189 26.19 -13.29 -6.37
CA GLU A 189 26.49 -14.47 -7.18
C GLU A 189 27.54 -15.39 -6.51
N ASP A 190 28.56 -14.82 -5.86
CA ASP A 190 29.55 -15.58 -5.10
C ASP A 190 28.93 -16.27 -3.87
N ILE A 191 28.12 -15.55 -3.08
CA ILE A 191 27.39 -16.13 -1.95
C ILE A 191 26.48 -17.26 -2.43
N THR A 192 25.76 -17.06 -3.53
CA THR A 192 24.87 -18.06 -4.11
C THR A 192 25.65 -19.30 -4.56
N ALA A 193 26.80 -19.12 -5.18
CA ALA A 193 27.65 -20.24 -5.60
C ALA A 193 28.19 -21.06 -4.42
N ARG A 194 28.37 -20.45 -3.25
CA ARG A 194 28.85 -21.06 -2.01
C ARG A 194 27.76 -21.32 -0.97
N LYS A 195 26.50 -21.19 -1.33
CA LYS A 195 25.39 -21.22 -0.38
C LYS A 195 25.33 -22.52 0.46
N ASP A 196 25.70 -23.67 -0.13
CA ASP A 196 25.74 -24.96 0.59
C ASP A 196 26.89 -25.01 1.61
N GLU A 197 28.01 -24.34 1.33
CA GLU A 197 29.13 -24.18 2.26
C GLU A 197 28.83 -23.18 3.37
N LEU A 198 28.26 -22.02 3.01
CA LEU A 198 27.98 -20.92 3.91
C LEU A 198 26.76 -21.18 4.80
N GLY A 199 25.81 -21.96 4.33
CA GLY A 199 24.55 -22.25 5.03
C GLY A 199 23.49 -21.15 4.92
N PHE A 200 23.70 -20.12 4.08
CA PHE A 200 22.78 -19.02 3.84
C PHE A 200 22.83 -18.54 2.38
N ALA A 201 21.82 -17.83 1.94
CA ALA A 201 21.71 -17.23 0.61
C ALA A 201 22.13 -15.74 0.61
N ALA A 202 22.26 -15.15 -0.59
CA ALA A 202 22.52 -13.72 -0.70
C ALA A 202 21.28 -12.90 -0.29
N PHE A 203 20.14 -13.14 -0.92
CA PHE A 203 18.89 -12.43 -0.64
C PHE A 203 17.86 -13.31 0.06
N THR A 204 17.01 -12.70 0.88
CA THR A 204 15.73 -13.30 1.25
C THR A 204 14.86 -13.47 0.01
N SER A 205 13.79 -14.26 0.11
CA SER A 205 12.73 -14.21 -0.89
C SER A 205 12.17 -12.79 -0.98
N ALA A 206 11.70 -12.39 -2.15
CA ALA A 206 11.30 -10.98 -2.36
C ALA A 206 9.90 -10.62 -1.81
N GLY A 207 9.15 -11.59 -1.23
CA GLY A 207 7.76 -11.38 -0.85
C GLY A 207 6.93 -11.04 -2.09
N MET A 208 6.86 -11.95 -3.06
CA MET A 208 6.24 -11.70 -4.36
C MET A 208 4.80 -12.22 -4.47
N ASP A 209 4.16 -12.58 -3.37
CA ASP A 209 2.74 -12.84 -3.34
C ASP A 209 1.95 -11.53 -3.61
N SER A 210 0.67 -11.65 -4.00
CA SER A 210 -0.14 -10.50 -4.42
C SER A 210 -0.33 -9.43 -3.33
N SER A 211 -0.13 -9.75 -2.06
CA SER A 211 -0.27 -8.82 -0.94
C SER A 211 1.01 -8.04 -0.62
N SER A 212 2.18 -8.51 -1.06
CA SER A 212 3.48 -7.98 -0.64
C SER A 212 4.45 -7.67 -1.78
N ASP A 213 4.11 -8.01 -3.02
CA ASP A 213 4.96 -7.83 -4.22
C ASP A 213 5.30 -6.36 -4.55
N TRP A 214 4.57 -5.40 -3.98
CA TRP A 214 4.84 -3.97 -4.11
C TRP A 214 6.24 -3.59 -3.59
N ARG A 215 6.77 -4.30 -2.57
CA ARG A 215 8.12 -4.10 -2.05
C ARG A 215 9.17 -4.25 -3.15
N PHE A 216 8.99 -5.23 -3.98
CA PHE A 216 9.88 -5.47 -5.11
C PHE A 216 9.51 -4.59 -6.32
N LYS A 217 8.24 -4.60 -6.75
CA LYS A 217 7.78 -3.91 -7.96
C LYS A 217 7.94 -2.39 -7.87
N THR A 218 7.55 -1.79 -6.74
CA THR A 218 7.54 -0.33 -6.59
C THR A 218 8.80 0.22 -5.93
N HIS A 219 9.45 -0.53 -5.04
CA HIS A 219 10.65 -0.02 -4.38
C HIS A 219 11.88 -0.16 -5.28
N LEU A 220 12.21 -1.36 -5.72
CA LEU A 220 13.45 -1.57 -6.46
C LEU A 220 13.27 -1.45 -7.97
N ALA A 221 12.23 -2.08 -8.51
CA ALA A 221 12.07 -2.17 -9.95
C ALA A 221 11.56 -0.88 -10.60
N ASN A 222 11.10 0.12 -9.84
CA ASN A 222 10.74 1.42 -10.40
C ASN A 222 11.93 2.37 -10.59
N LEU A 223 13.11 2.07 -10.03
CA LEU A 223 14.30 2.91 -10.21
C LEU A 223 14.62 3.20 -11.68
N PRO A 224 14.60 2.22 -12.60
CA PRO A 224 14.78 2.47 -14.03
C PRO A 224 13.77 3.45 -14.62
N ILE A 225 12.52 3.42 -14.15
CA ILE A 225 11.47 4.37 -14.56
C ILE A 225 11.79 5.78 -14.04
N TYR A 226 12.23 5.87 -12.77
CA TYR A 226 12.66 7.13 -12.19
C TYR A 226 13.79 7.78 -13.00
N PHE A 227 14.82 7.04 -13.39
CA PHE A 227 15.91 7.57 -14.19
C PHE A 227 15.45 8.00 -15.59
N GLU A 228 14.54 7.26 -16.21
CA GLU A 228 13.93 7.68 -17.47
C GLU A 228 13.19 9.02 -17.33
N TYR A 229 12.47 9.22 -16.23
CA TYR A 229 11.78 10.48 -15.93
C TYR A 229 12.77 11.63 -15.72
N GLN A 230 13.86 11.39 -14.98
CA GLN A 230 14.90 12.39 -14.75
C GLN A 230 15.54 12.85 -16.07
N ASP A 231 15.91 11.93 -16.95
CA ASP A 231 16.51 12.23 -18.24
C ASP A 231 15.59 13.07 -19.15
N LYS A 232 14.30 12.87 -19.03
CA LYS A 232 13.29 13.59 -19.79
C LYS A 232 12.79 14.86 -19.13
N GLY A 233 13.10 15.09 -17.87
CA GLY A 233 12.59 16.21 -17.07
C GLY A 233 11.07 16.18 -16.90
N ILE A 234 10.47 14.97 -16.77
CA ILE A 234 9.03 14.77 -16.58
C ILE A 234 8.73 14.14 -15.23
N THR A 235 7.49 14.27 -14.77
CA THR A 235 7.01 13.69 -13.51
C THR A 235 5.91 12.65 -13.72
N SER A 236 5.36 12.56 -14.94
CA SER A 236 4.35 11.58 -15.31
C SER A 236 4.36 11.34 -16.82
N THR A 237 3.85 10.19 -17.25
CA THR A 237 3.62 9.86 -18.66
C THR A 237 2.55 8.79 -18.79
N ASP A 238 1.83 8.77 -19.90
CA ASP A 238 0.87 7.71 -20.23
C ASP A 238 1.57 6.39 -20.60
N ALA A 239 2.85 6.46 -21.04
CA ALA A 239 3.65 5.28 -21.37
C ALA A 239 5.15 5.58 -21.23
N ILE A 240 5.88 4.68 -20.59
CA ILE A 240 7.35 4.69 -20.56
C ILE A 240 7.92 4.27 -21.91
N GLU A 241 9.12 4.76 -22.24
CA GLU A 241 9.84 4.34 -23.46
C GLU A 241 10.67 3.08 -23.25
N GLY A 242 10.96 2.73 -22.00
CA GLY A 242 11.75 1.56 -21.65
C GLY A 242 13.26 1.78 -21.87
N THR A 243 13.73 3.03 -21.73
CA THR A 243 15.15 3.40 -21.89
C THR A 243 16.06 2.54 -21.03
N TYR A 244 15.63 2.20 -19.81
CA TYR A 244 16.38 1.40 -18.83
C TYR A 244 15.83 -0.02 -18.63
N LEU A 245 15.28 -0.63 -19.68
CA LEU A 245 14.67 -1.97 -19.60
C LEU A 245 15.68 -3.05 -19.19
N ASP A 246 16.93 -2.95 -19.66
CA ASP A 246 18.00 -3.89 -19.30
C ASP A 246 18.37 -3.79 -17.80
N ASN A 247 18.36 -2.58 -17.25
CA ASN A 247 18.56 -2.36 -15.82
C ASN A 247 17.38 -2.92 -14.99
N TYR A 248 16.15 -2.72 -15.47
CA TYR A 248 14.96 -3.31 -14.86
C TYR A 248 15.07 -4.84 -14.80
N ARG A 249 15.47 -5.46 -15.90
CA ARG A 249 15.70 -6.89 -15.98
C ARG A 249 16.84 -7.34 -15.03
N ALA A 250 17.93 -6.59 -14.97
CA ALA A 250 19.06 -6.92 -14.10
C ALA A 250 18.68 -6.92 -12.61
N ILE A 251 17.82 -6.01 -12.17
CA ILE A 251 17.28 -5.98 -10.80
C ILE A 251 16.45 -7.24 -10.53
N TRP A 252 15.56 -7.63 -11.45
CA TRP A 252 14.77 -8.85 -11.32
C TRP A 252 15.66 -10.09 -11.27
N ASP A 253 16.61 -10.24 -12.19
CA ASP A 253 17.53 -11.37 -12.27
C ASP A 253 18.38 -11.50 -11.01
N LEU A 254 18.81 -10.36 -10.42
CA LEU A 254 19.56 -10.35 -9.18
C LEU A 254 18.82 -11.06 -8.04
N TYR A 255 17.53 -10.72 -7.85
CA TYR A 255 16.70 -11.32 -6.79
C TYR A 255 16.28 -12.75 -7.11
N ILE A 256 15.79 -12.97 -8.32
CA ILE A 256 15.27 -14.28 -8.73
C ILE A 256 16.34 -15.36 -8.60
N ASN A 257 17.59 -15.06 -8.99
CA ASN A 257 18.65 -16.04 -9.07
C ASN A 257 19.45 -16.20 -7.77
N ASN A 258 19.33 -15.26 -6.80
CA ASN A 258 20.19 -15.22 -5.62
C ASN A 258 19.43 -15.26 -4.29
N SER A 259 18.17 -15.68 -4.32
CA SER A 259 17.32 -15.73 -3.13
C SER A 259 17.38 -17.08 -2.40
N THR A 260 16.77 -17.11 -1.22
CA THR A 260 16.66 -18.30 -0.34
C THR A 260 15.92 -19.45 -0.98
N CYS A 261 14.96 -19.18 -1.88
CA CYS A 261 14.09 -20.20 -2.46
C CYS A 261 14.27 -20.36 -3.98
N ASP A 262 13.73 -21.45 -4.50
CA ASP A 262 13.65 -21.66 -5.95
C ASP A 262 12.85 -20.54 -6.62
N PRO A 263 13.27 -20.03 -7.79
CA PRO A 263 12.53 -19.01 -8.54
C PRO A 263 11.04 -19.33 -8.76
N ALA A 264 10.70 -20.60 -8.94
CA ALA A 264 9.32 -21.04 -9.13
C ALA A 264 8.43 -20.85 -7.88
N GLU A 265 9.02 -20.73 -6.70
CA GLU A 265 8.31 -20.59 -5.43
C GLU A 265 8.13 -19.13 -4.99
N LEU A 266 8.85 -18.19 -5.61
CA LEU A 266 8.85 -16.77 -5.22
C LEU A 266 7.46 -16.15 -5.16
N THR A 267 6.56 -16.51 -6.07
CA THR A 267 5.18 -15.98 -6.11
C THR A 267 4.30 -16.42 -4.95
N ALA A 268 4.74 -17.42 -4.17
CA ALA A 268 4.06 -17.87 -2.96
C ALA A 268 4.66 -17.27 -1.68
N LYS A 269 5.79 -16.56 -1.78
CA LYS A 269 6.50 -15.99 -0.63
C LYS A 269 5.87 -14.67 -0.20
N THR A 270 5.45 -14.64 1.06
CA THR A 270 4.83 -13.46 1.70
C THR A 270 5.89 -12.54 2.32
N ALA A 271 5.48 -11.33 2.72
CA ALA A 271 6.32 -10.44 3.51
C ALA A 271 6.79 -11.07 4.83
N ASN A 272 5.95 -11.89 5.46
CA ASN A 272 6.33 -12.59 6.69
C ASN A 272 7.37 -13.69 6.44
N ASP A 273 7.28 -14.40 5.32
CA ASP A 273 8.30 -15.39 4.96
C ASP A 273 9.66 -14.73 4.81
N THR A 274 9.76 -13.67 4.03
CA THR A 274 11.02 -12.95 3.80
C THR A 274 11.60 -12.33 5.06
N LEU A 275 10.75 -11.76 5.94
CA LEU A 275 11.17 -11.26 7.25
C LEU A 275 11.73 -12.40 8.14
N ASN A 276 11.02 -13.52 8.23
CA ASN A 276 11.43 -14.66 9.04
C ASN A 276 12.75 -15.28 8.53
N GLU A 277 12.94 -15.34 7.22
CA GLU A 277 14.22 -15.79 6.62
C GLU A 277 15.38 -14.89 7.06
N PHE A 278 15.20 -13.58 7.06
CA PHE A 278 16.23 -12.64 7.53
C PHE A 278 16.49 -12.76 9.03
N LEU A 279 15.44 -12.80 9.84
CA LEU A 279 15.57 -12.94 11.30
C LEU A 279 16.21 -14.28 11.71
N ALA A 280 16.00 -15.33 10.91
CA ALA A 280 16.62 -16.64 11.12
C ALA A 280 18.07 -16.73 10.60
N GLY A 281 18.63 -15.65 10.03
CA GLY A 281 19.98 -15.64 9.47
C GLY A 281 20.13 -16.49 8.22
N GLN A 282 19.08 -16.62 7.42
CA GLN A 282 19.10 -17.43 6.19
C GLN A 282 19.57 -16.64 4.96
N ALA A 283 19.71 -15.32 5.07
CA ALA A 283 20.18 -14.47 3.99
C ALA A 283 20.92 -13.23 4.51
N VAL A 284 21.84 -12.73 3.67
CA VAL A 284 22.63 -11.52 3.94
C VAL A 284 21.82 -10.26 3.74
N PHE A 285 21.05 -10.18 2.66
CA PHE A 285 20.33 -8.97 2.24
C PHE A 285 18.82 -9.16 2.35
N TYR A 286 18.17 -8.17 2.93
CA TYR A 286 16.72 -8.06 3.04
C TYR A 286 16.24 -6.72 2.51
N GLN A 287 15.41 -6.74 1.47
CA GLN A 287 14.81 -5.52 0.93
C GLN A 287 13.56 -5.16 1.72
N ASN A 288 13.54 -3.98 2.30
CA ASN A 288 12.35 -3.44 2.96
C ASN A 288 12.44 -1.91 3.10
N GLY A 289 11.31 -1.30 3.49
CA GLY A 289 11.23 0.08 3.92
C GLY A 289 11.41 0.26 5.43
N SER A 290 11.57 1.50 5.84
CA SER A 290 11.63 1.93 7.25
C SER A 290 10.23 2.10 7.83
#